data_851bc17f9022c70cb7f2c9afe7b8973c
#
_entry.id   851bc17f9022c70cb7f2c9afe7b8973c
#
_cell.length_a   1.000
_cell.length_b   1.000
_cell.length_c   1.000
_cell.angle_alpha   90.00
_cell.angle_beta   90.00
_cell.angle_gamma   90.00
#
_symmetry.space_group_name_H-M   'P 1'
#
loop_
_entity.id
_entity.type
_entity.pdbx_description
1 polymer ?
#
loop_
_entity_poly.entity_id
_entity_poly.type
_entity_poly.pdbx_seq_one_letter_code
_entity_poly.pdbx_strand_id
1 'polypeptide(L)'
;MSNTIAVIGATRGTGLAAMRQLIDAGRPAAAVVRSVEKGRALFGDRASVVYGDVTRPETLTEAVDPDWAAIIFTVDITGGIGGRGMFAGRERIRAVMYGGLVNTVEACKQRGFQGRVVLLSTIGLTLPSTGMSILNWIKSGLRDHSLDKAEYLKKSGLDYCIVRAGILNDKTGGAHALSITARDWPLQMGYQIARADLARVLIACATEPTASRRELSVFWAETGHDSDEQLAAKLAALAA
;
A
#
# COMPACT_ATOMS: atom_id res chain seq x y z
N MET A 1 -4.93 -5.18 -21.73
CA MET A 1 -4.53 -4.62 -20.42
C MET A 1 -3.40 -3.65 -20.63
N SER A 2 -3.49 -2.47 -20.07
CA SER A 2 -2.39 -1.50 -20.08
C SER A 2 -1.33 -1.91 -19.03
N ASN A 3 -0.10 -1.39 -19.17
CA ASN A 3 0.93 -1.56 -18.15
C ASN A 3 0.83 -0.51 -17.03
N THR A 4 -0.29 0.22 -16.94
CA THR A 4 -0.48 1.31 -15.99
C THR A 4 -0.67 0.77 -14.57
N ILE A 5 0.08 1.32 -13.62
CA ILE A 5 -0.11 1.08 -12.20
C ILE A 5 -0.79 2.30 -11.58
N ALA A 6 -1.95 2.10 -11.00
CA ALA A 6 -2.65 3.14 -10.27
C ALA A 6 -2.24 3.16 -8.79
N VAL A 7 -2.16 4.35 -8.18
CA VAL A 7 -1.86 4.52 -6.76
C VAL A 7 -2.99 5.30 -6.09
N ILE A 8 -3.67 4.68 -5.13
CA ILE A 8 -4.66 5.33 -4.26
C ILE A 8 -3.96 5.72 -2.96
N GLY A 9 -4.01 7.03 -2.64
CA GLY A 9 -3.18 7.61 -1.57
C GLY A 9 -1.87 8.22 -2.09
N ALA A 10 -1.82 8.59 -3.38
CA ALA A 10 -0.65 9.01 -4.15
C ALA A 10 0.06 10.29 -3.67
N THR A 11 -0.58 11.17 -2.89
CA THR A 11 -0.09 12.54 -2.67
C THR A 11 0.83 12.72 -1.46
N ARG A 12 1.18 11.64 -0.74
CA ARG A 12 2.07 11.67 0.43
C ARG A 12 2.61 10.30 0.80
N GLY A 13 3.63 10.27 1.66
CA GLY A 13 4.19 9.06 2.24
C GLY A 13 4.60 8.02 1.20
N THR A 14 4.30 6.77 1.47
CA THR A 14 4.67 5.63 0.59
C THR A 14 4.02 5.72 -0.79
N GLY A 15 2.76 6.18 -0.87
CA GLY A 15 2.10 6.35 -2.17
C GLY A 15 2.76 7.41 -3.05
N LEU A 16 3.22 8.53 -2.47
CA LEU A 16 3.99 9.53 -3.21
C LEU A 16 5.36 8.98 -3.66
N ALA A 17 6.02 8.20 -2.79
CA ALA A 17 7.28 7.55 -3.15
C ALA A 17 7.08 6.56 -4.31
N ALA A 18 6.01 5.77 -4.29
CA ALA A 18 5.68 4.86 -5.40
C ALA A 18 5.41 5.61 -6.71
N MET A 19 4.62 6.68 -6.67
CA MET A 19 4.37 7.50 -7.87
C MET A 19 5.66 8.07 -8.46
N ARG A 20 6.55 8.62 -7.61
CA ARG A 20 7.83 9.15 -8.07
C ARG A 20 8.68 8.08 -8.75
N GLN A 21 8.82 6.91 -8.13
CA GLN A 21 9.60 5.81 -8.70
C GLN A 21 9.02 5.31 -10.02
N LEU A 22 7.70 5.19 -10.15
CA LEU A 22 7.06 4.83 -11.41
C LEU A 22 7.34 5.86 -12.51
N ILE A 23 7.21 7.14 -12.19
CA ILE A 23 7.47 8.25 -13.11
C ILE A 23 8.94 8.30 -13.52
N ASP A 24 9.86 8.19 -12.57
CA ASP A 24 11.31 8.27 -12.81
C ASP A 24 11.79 7.05 -13.63
N ALA A 25 11.13 5.91 -13.50
CA ALA A 25 11.35 4.73 -14.34
C ALA A 25 10.62 4.77 -15.69
N GLY A 26 9.94 5.86 -16.04
CA GLY A 26 9.17 5.98 -17.30
C GLY A 26 7.98 5.02 -17.40
N ARG A 27 7.49 4.48 -16.27
CA ARG A 27 6.37 3.54 -16.27
C ARG A 27 5.04 4.27 -16.27
N PRO A 28 4.04 3.82 -17.07
CA PRO A 28 2.71 4.38 -17.04
C PRO A 28 2.12 4.32 -15.61
N ALA A 29 1.71 5.47 -15.09
CA ALA A 29 1.19 5.58 -13.74
C ALA A 29 -0.06 6.45 -13.67
N ALA A 30 -0.99 6.11 -12.77
CA ALA A 30 -2.18 6.88 -12.49
C ALA A 30 -2.26 7.21 -10.98
N ALA A 31 -2.45 8.49 -10.66
CA ALA A 31 -2.65 8.96 -9.29
C ALA A 31 -4.13 9.16 -9.03
N VAL A 32 -4.75 8.33 -8.18
CA VAL A 32 -6.12 8.55 -7.72
C VAL A 32 -6.08 9.47 -6.50
N VAL A 33 -6.65 10.65 -6.62
CA VAL A 33 -6.48 11.75 -5.66
C VAL A 33 -7.79 12.47 -5.35
N ARG A 34 -7.93 13.01 -4.13
CA ARG A 34 -9.07 13.84 -3.73
C ARG A 34 -8.99 15.30 -4.20
N SER A 35 -7.82 15.74 -4.64
CA SER A 35 -7.59 17.06 -5.24
C SER A 35 -6.76 16.88 -6.49
N VAL A 36 -7.41 17.04 -7.64
CA VAL A 36 -6.79 16.96 -8.96
C VAL A 36 -5.72 18.04 -9.12
N GLU A 37 -6.01 19.26 -8.63
CA GLU A 37 -5.07 20.36 -8.63
C GLU A 37 -3.75 19.99 -7.93
N LYS A 38 -3.85 19.45 -6.70
CA LYS A 38 -2.67 19.00 -5.96
C LYS A 38 -1.96 17.85 -6.68
N GLY A 39 -2.70 16.93 -7.28
CA GLY A 39 -2.13 15.84 -8.07
C GLY A 39 -1.35 16.36 -9.27
N ARG A 40 -1.92 17.27 -10.04
CA ARG A 40 -1.25 17.91 -11.18
C ARG A 40 -0.03 18.73 -10.77
N ALA A 41 -0.10 19.44 -9.64
CA ALA A 41 1.06 20.16 -9.11
C ALA A 41 2.23 19.22 -8.73
N LEU A 42 1.94 17.98 -8.29
CA LEU A 42 2.96 16.98 -7.91
C LEU A 42 3.55 16.23 -9.10
N PHE A 43 2.73 15.88 -10.08
CA PHE A 43 3.08 14.92 -11.13
C PHE A 43 3.15 15.53 -12.53
N GLY A 44 2.54 16.71 -12.75
CA GLY A 44 2.45 17.34 -14.07
C GLY A 44 1.78 16.42 -15.08
N ASP A 45 2.32 16.40 -16.30
CA ASP A 45 1.86 15.53 -17.39
C ASP A 45 2.57 14.16 -17.40
N ARG A 46 3.44 13.89 -16.42
CA ARG A 46 4.22 12.64 -16.32
C ARG A 46 3.40 11.45 -15.82
N ALA A 47 2.20 11.70 -15.28
CA ALA A 47 1.29 10.65 -14.84
C ALA A 47 -0.16 11.09 -15.04
N SER A 48 -1.07 10.15 -15.25
CA SER A 48 -2.51 10.41 -15.22
C SER A 48 -2.95 10.80 -13.81
N VAL A 49 -3.75 11.86 -13.68
CA VAL A 49 -4.31 12.31 -12.40
C VAL A 49 -5.82 12.21 -12.46
N VAL A 50 -6.38 11.31 -11.66
CA VAL A 50 -7.80 10.98 -11.64
C VAL A 50 -8.41 11.36 -10.29
N TYR A 51 -9.61 11.95 -10.31
CA TYR A 51 -10.34 12.24 -9.08
C TYR A 51 -10.92 10.96 -8.48
N GLY A 52 -10.70 10.74 -7.18
CA GLY A 52 -11.33 9.67 -6.41
C GLY A 52 -11.16 9.89 -4.91
N ASP A 53 -12.25 9.78 -4.17
CA ASP A 53 -12.28 9.80 -2.71
C ASP A 53 -12.75 8.45 -2.18
N VAL A 54 -11.89 7.79 -1.41
CA VAL A 54 -12.18 6.46 -0.85
C VAL A 54 -13.40 6.42 0.07
N THR A 55 -13.87 7.58 0.55
CA THR A 55 -15.10 7.70 1.35
C THR A 55 -16.34 7.94 0.50
N ARG A 56 -16.19 8.07 -0.83
CA ARG A 56 -17.25 8.34 -1.80
C ARG A 56 -17.20 7.31 -2.92
N PRO A 57 -17.94 6.16 -2.76
CA PRO A 57 -17.84 5.00 -3.66
C PRO A 57 -18.03 5.34 -5.14
N GLU A 58 -18.98 6.24 -5.44
CA GLU A 58 -19.29 6.68 -6.80
C GLU A 58 -18.06 7.23 -7.53
N THR A 59 -17.22 8.00 -6.82
CA THR A 59 -16.02 8.61 -7.40
C THR A 59 -14.94 7.58 -7.72
N LEU A 60 -14.90 6.47 -6.98
CA LEU A 60 -13.98 5.37 -7.24
C LEU A 60 -14.43 4.53 -8.43
N THR A 61 -15.75 4.31 -8.57
CA THR A 61 -16.30 3.62 -9.75
C THR A 61 -16.00 4.38 -11.04
N GLU A 62 -16.03 5.71 -11.00
CA GLU A 62 -15.64 6.56 -12.14
C GLU A 62 -14.11 6.55 -12.38
N ALA A 63 -13.31 6.50 -11.31
CA ALA A 63 -11.86 6.57 -11.36
C ALA A 63 -11.19 5.28 -11.84
N VAL A 64 -11.73 4.11 -11.48
CA VAL A 64 -11.11 2.82 -11.81
C VAL A 64 -11.21 2.53 -13.29
N ASP A 65 -10.04 2.42 -13.92
CA ASP A 65 -9.92 1.92 -15.28
C ASP A 65 -9.72 0.38 -15.24
N PRO A 66 -10.61 -0.40 -15.87
CA PRO A 66 -10.52 -1.86 -15.88
C PRO A 66 -9.24 -2.39 -16.53
N ASP A 67 -8.59 -1.60 -17.37
CA ASP A 67 -7.37 -1.97 -18.08
C ASP A 67 -6.07 -1.74 -17.28
N TRP A 68 -6.12 -1.11 -16.13
CA TRP A 68 -4.92 -0.99 -15.29
C TRP A 68 -4.35 -2.36 -14.92
N ALA A 69 -3.02 -2.49 -14.97
CA ALA A 69 -2.33 -3.71 -14.55
C ALA A 69 -2.44 -3.96 -13.05
N ALA A 70 -2.41 -2.90 -12.25
CA ALA A 70 -2.52 -3.02 -10.80
C ALA A 70 -3.01 -1.71 -10.15
N ILE A 71 -3.53 -1.85 -8.93
CA ILE A 71 -3.85 -0.75 -8.01
C ILE A 71 -3.04 -0.94 -6.73
N ILE A 72 -2.18 0.02 -6.38
CA ILE A 72 -1.49 0.09 -5.10
C ILE A 72 -2.31 0.93 -4.14
N PHE A 73 -2.83 0.32 -3.09
CA PHE A 73 -3.65 0.98 -2.07
C PHE A 73 -2.81 1.30 -0.82
N THR A 74 -2.52 2.60 -0.63
CA THR A 74 -1.69 3.09 0.49
C THR A 74 -2.44 4.02 1.44
N VAL A 75 -3.77 4.02 1.39
CA VAL A 75 -4.56 4.94 2.22
C VAL A 75 -4.47 4.57 3.68
N ASP A 76 -4.01 5.52 4.46
CA ASP A 76 -4.02 5.49 5.92
C ASP A 76 -4.45 6.87 6.45
N ILE A 77 -5.13 6.90 7.59
CA ILE A 77 -5.31 8.14 8.34
C ILE A 77 -3.96 8.44 9.00
N THR A 78 -3.29 9.44 8.48
CA THR A 78 -2.00 9.89 9.00
C THR A 78 -2.13 10.32 10.45
N GLY A 79 -1.52 9.53 11.28
CA GLY A 79 -1.33 9.79 12.68
C GLY A 79 -0.08 9.07 13.13
N GLY A 80 1.09 9.72 12.96
CA GLY A 80 2.14 9.58 13.95
C GLY A 80 1.82 10.50 15.13
N ILE A 81 2.61 10.47 16.18
CA ILE A 81 2.55 11.45 17.29
C ILE A 81 2.53 12.87 16.67
N GLY A 82 1.44 13.62 16.88
CA GLY A 82 1.25 14.95 16.28
C GLY A 82 0.52 15.01 14.92
N GLY A 83 0.12 13.88 14.32
CA GLY A 83 -0.62 13.86 13.05
C GLY A 83 -2.13 14.10 13.20
N ARG A 84 -2.78 14.57 12.12
CA ARG A 84 -4.24 14.85 12.09
C ARG A 84 -5.13 13.64 12.43
N GLY A 85 -4.61 12.42 12.41
CA GLY A 85 -5.34 11.19 12.72
C GLY A 85 -5.27 10.78 14.19
N MET A 86 -4.42 11.42 15.02
CA MET A 86 -4.25 11.06 16.44
C MET A 86 -5.53 11.31 17.27
N PHE A 87 -6.40 12.21 16.81
CA PHE A 87 -7.69 12.53 17.45
C PHE A 87 -8.89 12.22 16.55
N ALA A 88 -8.70 11.48 15.48
CA ALA A 88 -9.83 11.08 14.64
C ALA A 88 -10.65 10.01 15.37
N GLY A 89 -11.96 10.21 15.45
CA GLY A 89 -12.87 9.22 16.03
C GLY A 89 -12.77 7.87 15.31
N ARG A 90 -13.00 6.78 16.05
CA ARG A 90 -12.92 5.39 15.57
C ARG A 90 -13.71 5.16 14.27
N GLU A 91 -14.91 5.74 14.17
CA GLU A 91 -15.76 5.63 12.98
C GLU A 91 -15.10 6.23 11.73
N ARG A 92 -14.48 7.40 11.87
CA ARG A 92 -13.77 8.04 10.76
C ARG A 92 -12.54 7.25 10.34
N ILE A 93 -11.81 6.68 11.29
CA ILE A 93 -10.67 5.79 11.00
C ILE A 93 -11.17 4.58 10.24
N ARG A 94 -12.24 3.93 10.70
CA ARG A 94 -12.85 2.78 10.04
C ARG A 94 -13.37 3.14 8.63
N ALA A 95 -14.08 4.25 8.48
CA ALA A 95 -14.62 4.69 7.19
C ALA A 95 -13.53 4.91 6.14
N VAL A 96 -12.40 5.52 6.52
CA VAL A 96 -11.29 5.78 5.58
C VAL A 96 -10.45 4.53 5.34
N MET A 97 -10.09 3.80 6.39
CA MET A 97 -9.14 2.68 6.25
C MET A 97 -9.82 1.41 5.75
N TYR A 98 -10.86 0.94 6.43
CA TYR A 98 -11.59 -0.26 6.04
C TYR A 98 -12.58 0.05 4.93
N GLY A 99 -13.49 0.98 5.14
CA GLY A 99 -14.49 1.38 4.15
C GLY A 99 -13.87 1.83 2.83
N GLY A 100 -12.73 2.56 2.90
CA GLY A 100 -12.01 2.97 1.71
C GLY A 100 -11.48 1.81 0.87
N LEU A 101 -11.01 0.73 1.48
CA LEU A 101 -10.63 -0.47 0.74
C LEU A 101 -11.85 -1.19 0.18
N VAL A 102 -12.91 -1.36 0.99
CA VAL A 102 -14.17 -1.97 0.53
C VAL A 102 -14.69 -1.25 -0.70
N ASN A 103 -14.81 0.08 -0.65
CA ASN A 103 -15.26 0.89 -1.78
C ASN A 103 -14.37 0.72 -3.03
N THR A 104 -13.04 0.64 -2.82
CA THR A 104 -12.10 0.39 -3.94
C THR A 104 -12.32 -0.98 -4.56
N VAL A 105 -12.45 -2.03 -3.75
CA VAL A 105 -12.69 -3.40 -4.22
C VAL A 105 -14.02 -3.50 -4.96
N GLU A 106 -15.09 -2.88 -4.44
CA GLU A 106 -16.39 -2.89 -5.11
C GLU A 106 -16.37 -2.10 -6.42
N ALA A 107 -15.66 -0.96 -6.48
CA ALA A 107 -15.44 -0.24 -7.74
C ALA A 107 -14.69 -1.10 -8.76
N CYS A 108 -13.64 -1.83 -8.34
CA CYS A 108 -12.93 -2.78 -9.19
C CYS A 108 -13.87 -3.85 -9.77
N LYS A 109 -14.71 -4.46 -8.94
CA LYS A 109 -15.68 -5.47 -9.39
C LYS A 109 -16.70 -4.90 -10.38
N GLN A 110 -17.28 -3.73 -10.05
CA GLN A 110 -18.27 -3.05 -10.91
C GLN A 110 -17.69 -2.68 -12.27
N ARG A 111 -16.40 -2.32 -12.31
CA ARG A 111 -15.70 -1.96 -13.55
C ARG A 111 -15.13 -3.16 -14.31
N GLY A 112 -15.20 -4.36 -13.75
CA GLY A 112 -14.62 -5.55 -14.36
C GLY A 112 -13.08 -5.56 -14.35
N PHE A 113 -12.46 -4.90 -13.37
CA PHE A 113 -11.01 -4.85 -13.21
C PHE A 113 -10.42 -6.26 -13.04
N GLN A 114 -9.41 -6.60 -13.84
CA GLN A 114 -8.74 -7.90 -13.84
C GLN A 114 -7.29 -7.85 -13.32
N GLY A 115 -6.80 -6.66 -12.99
CA GLY A 115 -5.45 -6.47 -12.46
C GLY A 115 -5.32 -6.87 -10.99
N ARG A 116 -4.17 -6.59 -10.41
CA ARG A 116 -3.88 -6.92 -9.01
C ARG A 116 -4.11 -5.73 -8.08
N VAL A 117 -4.72 -5.98 -6.93
CA VAL A 117 -4.79 -5.00 -5.82
C VAL A 117 -3.66 -5.27 -4.83
N VAL A 118 -2.70 -4.35 -4.72
CA VAL A 118 -1.60 -4.39 -3.73
C VAL A 118 -1.98 -3.54 -2.53
N LEU A 119 -2.24 -4.21 -1.40
CA LEU A 119 -2.64 -3.55 -0.16
C LEU A 119 -1.43 -3.31 0.74
N LEU A 120 -1.17 -2.06 1.08
CA LEU A 120 -0.23 -1.73 2.17
C LEU A 120 -0.90 -1.96 3.54
N SER A 121 -0.25 -2.78 4.37
CA SER A 121 -0.63 -3.12 5.72
C SER A 121 0.55 -2.96 6.68
N THR A 122 0.46 -3.46 7.90
CA THR A 122 1.52 -3.41 8.91
C THR A 122 1.80 -4.80 9.47
N ILE A 123 3.02 -5.05 9.95
CA ILE A 123 3.34 -6.24 10.75
C ILE A 123 2.71 -6.16 12.15
N GLY A 124 2.66 -7.27 12.86
CA GLY A 124 2.20 -7.37 14.25
C GLY A 124 0.68 -7.47 14.40
N LEU A 125 -0.04 -7.79 13.33
CA LEU A 125 -1.49 -7.93 13.39
C LEU A 125 -1.91 -9.22 14.10
N THR A 126 -1.17 -10.31 13.92
CA THR A 126 -1.48 -11.63 14.49
C THR A 126 -0.65 -11.96 15.73
N LEU A 127 0.43 -11.21 15.97
CA LEU A 127 1.34 -11.43 17.08
C LEU A 127 1.21 -10.32 18.15
N PRO A 128 1.10 -10.68 19.45
CA PRO A 128 1.10 -9.69 20.51
C PRO A 128 2.42 -8.93 20.54
N SER A 129 2.35 -7.60 20.64
CA SER A 129 3.52 -6.76 20.88
C SER A 129 3.12 -5.44 21.55
N THR A 130 4.01 -4.91 22.38
CA THR A 130 3.81 -3.60 23.03
C THR A 130 3.66 -2.50 21.97
N GLY A 131 4.45 -2.57 20.88
CA GLY A 131 4.38 -1.61 19.78
C GLY A 131 3.00 -1.60 19.10
N MET A 132 2.43 -2.78 18.83
CA MET A 132 1.08 -2.88 18.28
C MET A 132 0.01 -2.40 19.25
N SER A 133 0.14 -2.70 20.54
CA SER A 133 -0.81 -2.24 21.57
C SER A 133 -0.84 -0.72 21.66
N ILE A 134 0.32 -0.07 21.68
CA ILE A 134 0.43 1.39 21.69
C ILE A 134 -0.15 1.98 20.39
N LEU A 135 0.21 1.44 19.24
CA LEU A 135 -0.28 1.93 17.93
C LEU A 135 -1.79 1.74 17.80
N ASN A 136 -2.32 0.61 18.28
CA ASN A 136 -3.75 0.34 18.27
C ASN A 136 -4.53 1.26 19.21
N TRP A 137 -3.94 1.66 20.34
CA TRP A 137 -4.52 2.66 21.23
C TRP A 137 -4.54 4.05 20.58
N ILE A 138 -3.43 4.49 19.98
CA ILE A 138 -3.33 5.79 19.28
C ILE A 138 -4.27 5.86 18.08
N LYS A 139 -4.37 4.79 17.31
CA LYS A 139 -5.20 4.69 16.09
C LYS A 139 -6.46 3.85 16.31
N SER A 140 -7.12 3.96 17.43
CA SER A 140 -8.42 3.36 17.78
C SER A 140 -8.89 2.20 16.90
N GLY A 141 -8.40 0.99 17.15
CA GLY A 141 -8.81 -0.22 16.41
C GLY A 141 -8.04 -0.46 15.11
N LEU A 142 -6.84 0.09 14.95
CA LEU A 142 -5.99 -0.13 13.76
C LEU A 142 -5.83 -1.62 13.44
N ARG A 143 -5.59 -2.45 14.45
CA ARG A 143 -5.38 -3.89 14.30
C ARG A 143 -6.61 -4.55 13.66
N ASP A 144 -7.79 -4.32 14.23
CA ASP A 144 -9.04 -4.90 13.73
C ASP A 144 -9.34 -4.42 12.31
N HIS A 145 -9.21 -3.11 12.05
CA HIS A 145 -9.43 -2.56 10.71
C HIS A 145 -8.44 -3.10 9.68
N SER A 146 -7.20 -3.38 10.08
CA SER A 146 -6.20 -3.95 9.16
C SER A 146 -6.44 -5.42 8.88
N LEU A 147 -6.88 -6.20 9.87
CA LEU A 147 -7.30 -7.58 9.68
C LEU A 147 -8.56 -7.67 8.80
N ASP A 148 -9.58 -6.85 9.11
CA ASP A 148 -10.81 -6.78 8.30
C ASP A 148 -10.53 -6.44 6.84
N LYS A 149 -9.61 -5.48 6.56
CA LYS A 149 -9.18 -5.15 5.20
C LYS A 149 -8.58 -6.35 4.48
N ALA A 150 -7.63 -7.01 5.14
CA ALA A 150 -6.95 -8.17 4.55
C ALA A 150 -7.95 -9.28 4.22
N GLU A 151 -8.84 -9.61 5.16
CA GLU A 151 -9.86 -10.64 4.97
C GLU A 151 -10.86 -10.27 3.86
N TYR A 152 -11.30 -9.02 3.81
CA TYR A 152 -12.20 -8.56 2.76
C TYR A 152 -11.58 -8.69 1.37
N LEU A 153 -10.33 -8.24 1.22
CA LEU A 153 -9.61 -8.34 -0.04
C LEU A 153 -9.38 -9.79 -0.46
N LYS A 154 -8.98 -10.67 0.45
CA LYS A 154 -8.80 -12.11 0.18
C LYS A 154 -10.08 -12.79 -0.32
N LYS A 155 -11.22 -12.39 0.22
CA LYS A 155 -12.54 -12.93 -0.15
C LYS A 155 -13.17 -12.26 -1.38
N SER A 156 -12.56 -11.22 -1.92
CA SER A 156 -13.12 -10.40 -3.00
C SER A 156 -13.23 -11.10 -4.36
N GLY A 157 -12.42 -12.14 -4.58
CA GLY A 157 -12.24 -12.78 -5.90
C GLY A 157 -11.19 -12.12 -6.78
N LEU A 158 -10.76 -10.89 -6.49
CA LEU A 158 -9.69 -10.20 -7.22
C LEU A 158 -8.32 -10.84 -6.97
N ASP A 159 -7.37 -10.65 -7.90
CA ASP A 159 -5.97 -10.90 -7.60
C ASP A 159 -5.46 -9.85 -6.62
N TYR A 160 -4.63 -10.29 -5.65
CA TYR A 160 -4.15 -9.41 -4.60
C TYR A 160 -2.72 -9.74 -4.16
N CYS A 161 -2.06 -8.74 -3.58
CA CYS A 161 -0.89 -8.93 -2.72
C CYS A 161 -1.03 -8.04 -1.48
N ILE A 162 -0.84 -8.58 -0.29
CA ILE A 162 -0.89 -7.84 0.97
C ILE A 162 0.53 -7.70 1.51
N VAL A 163 1.01 -6.46 1.61
CA VAL A 163 2.36 -6.14 2.07
C VAL A 163 2.30 -5.55 3.48
N ARG A 164 2.69 -6.34 4.47
CA ARG A 164 2.81 -5.92 5.87
C ARG A 164 4.17 -5.27 6.10
N ALA A 165 4.19 -3.97 6.25
CA ALA A 165 5.42 -3.20 6.46
C ALA A 165 5.80 -3.11 7.94
N GLY A 166 7.09 -3.09 8.21
CA GLY A 166 7.65 -2.66 9.48
C GLY A 166 7.40 -1.17 9.76
N ILE A 167 8.01 -0.65 10.81
CA ILE A 167 7.89 0.78 11.19
C ILE A 167 8.46 1.65 10.07
N LEU A 168 7.61 2.54 9.54
CA LEU A 168 7.96 3.42 8.42
C LEU A 168 8.80 4.60 8.88
N ASN A 169 9.86 4.91 8.12
CA ASN A 169 10.65 6.11 8.28
C ASN A 169 10.89 6.81 6.92
N ASP A 170 11.46 8.02 6.97
CA ASP A 170 11.77 8.84 5.79
C ASP A 170 13.29 8.90 5.49
N LYS A 171 14.05 7.90 5.95
CA LYS A 171 15.46 7.78 5.60
C LYS A 171 15.63 7.48 4.11
N THR A 172 16.83 7.70 3.61
CA THR A 172 17.18 7.36 2.22
C THR A 172 17.00 5.86 1.99
N GLY A 173 16.28 5.49 0.94
CA GLY A 173 16.15 4.11 0.52
C GLY A 173 17.42 3.57 -0.12
N GLY A 174 17.48 2.23 -0.28
CA GLY A 174 18.60 1.55 -0.94
C GLY A 174 19.82 1.32 -0.06
N ALA A 175 19.80 1.71 1.22
CA ALA A 175 20.92 1.54 2.14
C ALA A 175 20.90 0.19 2.90
N HIS A 176 19.79 -0.54 2.80
CA HIS A 176 19.61 -1.82 3.49
C HIS A 176 19.02 -2.86 2.55
N ALA A 177 19.47 -4.10 2.69
CA ALA A 177 18.80 -5.24 2.09
C ALA A 177 17.42 -5.45 2.75
N LEU A 178 16.51 -6.09 2.04
CA LEU A 178 15.14 -6.32 2.49
C LEU A 178 14.96 -7.74 3.01
N SER A 179 14.39 -7.87 4.19
CA SER A 179 13.81 -9.13 4.67
C SER A 179 12.37 -9.20 4.17
N ILE A 180 12.07 -10.23 3.38
CA ILE A 180 10.72 -10.49 2.85
C ILE A 180 10.32 -11.90 3.26
N THR A 181 9.22 -12.04 4.01
CA THR A 181 8.80 -13.33 4.57
C THR A 181 7.28 -13.50 4.50
N ALA A 182 6.80 -14.73 4.43
CA ALA A 182 5.36 -15.04 4.44
C ALA A 182 4.73 -14.91 5.84
N ARG A 183 5.54 -15.09 6.92
CA ARG A 183 5.03 -15.01 8.30
C ARG A 183 4.85 -13.57 8.76
N ASP A 184 3.97 -13.36 9.74
CA ASP A 184 3.88 -12.09 10.47
C ASP A 184 5.04 -11.95 11.47
N TRP A 185 5.34 -10.71 11.87
CA TRP A 185 6.38 -10.36 12.82
C TRP A 185 5.82 -9.39 13.87
N PRO A 186 6.27 -9.44 15.13
CA PRO A 186 5.82 -8.47 16.13
C PRO A 186 6.25 -7.05 15.74
N LEU A 187 5.38 -6.07 15.99
CA LEU A 187 5.73 -4.66 15.73
C LEU A 187 6.72 -4.17 16.77
N GLN A 188 7.98 -3.99 16.38
CA GLN A 188 9.09 -3.59 17.24
C GLN A 188 9.98 -2.58 16.52
N MET A 189 10.70 -1.76 17.28
CA MET A 189 11.60 -0.72 16.75
C MET A 189 12.73 -1.26 15.87
N GLY A 190 13.12 -2.51 16.02
CA GLY A 190 14.12 -3.17 15.17
C GLY A 190 13.63 -3.47 13.75
N TYR A 191 12.33 -3.54 13.52
CA TYR A 191 11.76 -3.84 12.20
C TYR A 191 11.30 -2.56 11.51
N GLN A 192 12.23 -1.86 10.88
CA GLN A 192 11.99 -0.60 10.18
C GLN A 192 12.12 -0.77 8.67
N ILE A 193 11.55 0.16 7.92
CA ILE A 193 11.73 0.28 6.48
C ILE A 193 11.54 1.73 6.02
N ALA A 194 12.38 2.20 5.09
CA ALA A 194 12.14 3.48 4.45
C ALA A 194 10.92 3.41 3.52
N ARG A 195 10.15 4.50 3.45
CA ARG A 195 9.03 4.58 2.50
C ARG A 195 9.44 4.40 1.05
N ALA A 196 10.68 4.81 0.71
CA ALA A 196 11.23 4.61 -0.62
C ALA A 196 11.46 3.12 -0.93
N ASP A 197 12.04 2.35 0.01
CA ASP A 197 12.24 0.91 -0.15
C ASP A 197 10.92 0.16 -0.20
N LEU A 198 9.96 0.54 0.66
CA LEU A 198 8.63 -0.05 0.65
C LEU A 198 7.89 0.23 -0.65
N ALA A 199 8.01 1.43 -1.21
CA ALA A 199 7.43 1.77 -2.50
C ALA A 199 7.94 0.84 -3.61
N ARG A 200 9.24 0.56 -3.62
CA ARG A 200 9.87 -0.37 -4.56
C ARG A 200 9.30 -1.79 -4.43
N VAL A 201 9.10 -2.27 -3.20
CA VAL A 201 8.45 -3.58 -2.96
C VAL A 201 7.01 -3.59 -3.44
N LEU A 202 6.22 -2.54 -3.16
CA LEU A 202 4.82 -2.46 -3.62
C LEU A 202 4.73 -2.47 -5.15
N ILE A 203 5.64 -1.79 -5.83
CA ILE A 203 5.71 -1.77 -7.30
C ILE A 203 6.09 -3.16 -7.84
N ALA A 204 7.07 -3.83 -7.23
CA ALA A 204 7.42 -5.20 -7.59
C ALA A 204 6.24 -6.16 -7.38
N CYS A 205 5.57 -6.08 -6.22
CA CYS A 205 4.37 -6.88 -5.95
C CYS A 205 3.21 -6.61 -6.93
N ALA A 206 3.16 -5.44 -7.55
CA ALA A 206 2.16 -5.10 -8.55
C ALA A 206 2.37 -5.85 -9.88
N THR A 207 3.60 -6.23 -10.19
CA THR A 207 3.97 -6.78 -11.51
C THR A 207 4.52 -8.21 -11.47
N GLU A 208 5.16 -8.61 -10.38
CA GLU A 208 5.72 -9.95 -10.26
C GLU A 208 4.62 -11.03 -10.18
N PRO A 209 4.59 -12.02 -11.11
CA PRO A 209 3.57 -13.07 -11.08
C PRO A 209 3.55 -13.87 -9.77
N THR A 210 4.71 -14.09 -9.18
CA THR A 210 4.89 -14.84 -7.92
C THR A 210 4.29 -14.15 -6.70
N ALA A 211 3.96 -12.86 -6.79
CA ALA A 211 3.29 -12.10 -5.74
C ALA A 211 1.76 -12.25 -5.74
N SER A 212 1.17 -12.98 -6.72
CA SER A 212 -0.27 -13.23 -6.81
C SER A 212 -0.77 -14.01 -5.59
N ARG A 213 -1.85 -13.50 -4.98
CA ARG A 213 -2.54 -14.07 -3.81
C ARG A 213 -1.61 -14.32 -2.61
N ARG A 214 -0.61 -13.43 -2.44
CA ARG A 214 0.36 -13.52 -1.34
C ARG A 214 0.08 -12.48 -0.25
N GLU A 215 0.50 -12.86 0.94
CA GLU A 215 0.59 -11.99 2.10
C GLU A 215 2.01 -12.08 2.63
N LEU A 216 2.72 -10.97 2.65
CA LEU A 216 4.14 -10.96 2.99
C LEU A 216 4.47 -9.81 3.95
N SER A 217 5.46 -10.03 4.80
CA SER A 217 6.02 -9.04 5.71
C SER A 217 7.34 -8.53 5.17
N VAL A 218 7.56 -7.22 5.29
CA VAL A 218 8.72 -6.54 4.73
C VAL A 218 9.29 -5.55 5.75
N PHE A 219 10.60 -5.63 5.95
CA PHE A 219 11.39 -4.68 6.76
C PHE A 219 12.86 -4.77 6.35
N TRP A 220 13.69 -3.85 6.82
CA TRP A 220 15.12 -3.90 6.59
C TRP A 220 15.75 -5.12 7.26
N ALA A 221 16.58 -5.82 6.50
CA ALA A 221 17.53 -6.79 7.00
C ALA A 221 18.80 -6.06 7.47
N GLU A 222 19.93 -6.74 7.41
CA GLU A 222 21.24 -6.16 7.66
C GLU A 222 21.61 -5.12 6.59
N THR A 223 22.73 -4.46 6.77
CA THR A 223 23.31 -3.52 5.79
C THR A 223 23.53 -4.21 4.44
N GLY A 224 23.25 -3.50 3.36
CA GLY A 224 23.36 -4.02 2.00
C GLY A 224 22.34 -3.38 1.08
N HIS A 225 22.36 -3.77 -0.19
CA HIS A 225 21.41 -3.29 -1.19
C HIS A 225 20.88 -4.49 -1.97
N ASP A 226 19.57 -4.52 -2.19
CA ASP A 226 18.98 -5.46 -3.13
C ASP A 226 18.77 -4.80 -4.48
N SER A 227 19.29 -5.39 -5.56
CA SER A 227 18.90 -5.03 -6.92
C SER A 227 17.44 -5.40 -7.16
N ASP A 228 16.86 -4.95 -8.28
CA ASP A 228 15.48 -5.33 -8.63
C ASP A 228 15.38 -6.83 -8.96
N GLU A 229 16.42 -7.42 -9.53
CA GLU A 229 16.48 -8.86 -9.76
C GLU A 229 16.53 -9.64 -8.43
N GLN A 230 17.31 -9.16 -7.45
CA GLN A 230 17.35 -9.76 -6.11
C GLN A 230 16.00 -9.64 -5.40
N LEU A 231 15.32 -8.52 -5.54
CA LEU A 231 13.98 -8.33 -5.01
C LEU A 231 12.98 -9.31 -5.65
N ALA A 232 12.99 -9.44 -6.98
CA ALA A 232 12.16 -10.40 -7.70
C ALA A 232 12.47 -11.85 -7.28
N ALA A 233 13.74 -12.21 -7.12
CA ALA A 233 14.16 -13.52 -6.64
C ALA A 233 13.66 -13.80 -5.21
N LYS A 234 13.70 -12.81 -4.30
CA LYS A 234 13.14 -12.95 -2.94
C LYS A 234 11.63 -13.17 -2.96
N LEU A 235 10.90 -12.48 -3.84
CA LEU A 235 9.46 -12.70 -4.01
C LEU A 235 9.16 -14.09 -4.60
N ALA A 236 9.97 -14.55 -5.55
CA ALA A 236 9.85 -15.88 -6.13
C ALA A 236 10.10 -16.99 -5.10
N ALA A 237 11.09 -16.82 -4.24
CA ALA A 237 11.42 -17.79 -3.18
C ALA A 237 10.28 -17.99 -2.15
N LEU A 238 9.37 -17.03 -2.01
CA LEU A 238 8.17 -17.18 -1.16
C LEU A 238 7.07 -18.02 -1.83
N ALA A 239 7.20 -18.32 -3.11
CA ALA A 239 6.22 -19.11 -3.87
C ALA A 239 6.51 -20.62 -3.79
N ALA A 240 7.73 -21.00 -3.41
CA ALA A 240 8.17 -22.39 -3.22
C ALA A 240 7.80 -22.87 -1.81
#